data_54cdcfceb70045edab4bf41e2f6226d7
#
_entry.id   54cdcfceb70045edab4bf41e2f6226d7
#
_cell.length_a   1.000
_cell.length_b   1.000
_cell.length_c   1.000
_cell.angle_alpha   90.00
_cell.angle_beta   90.00
_cell.angle_gamma   90.00
#
_symmetry.space_group_name_H-M   'P 1'
#
loop_
_entity.id
_entity.type
_entity.pdbx_description
1 polymer ?
#
loop_
_entity_poly.entity_id
_entity_poly.type
_entity_poly.pdbx_seq_one_letter_code
_entity_poly.pdbx_strand_id
1 'polypeptide(L)'
;MTYGIEIESDIMAKNIQLHLDHSEFDISFKGNTFHVNSPVIAMFNIYNVLALTGVLIAMGCDDKMVIDAVENVKPIEGRMELIQTEQQFAVIIDYCQHISNYEAIFEYVDGVRQGHGRIIAVLGAPGKRNYKLRKELGQLANRYLDHVILTQLDDRGEDVYEICKTIQKKLSILIV
;
A
#
# COMPACT_ATOMS: atom_id res chain seq x y z
N MET A 1 12.73 11.25 -19.44
CA MET A 1 11.27 11.27 -19.12
C MET A 1 11.14 11.14 -17.62
N THR A 2 10.40 12.04 -17.00
CA THR A 2 10.12 12.09 -15.55
C THR A 2 8.66 11.82 -15.29
N TYR A 3 8.32 11.38 -14.08
CA TYR A 3 6.94 11.20 -13.65
C TYR A 3 6.76 11.64 -12.19
N GLY A 4 5.58 12.10 -11.85
CA GLY A 4 5.30 12.61 -10.51
C GLY A 4 3.84 12.93 -10.24
N ILE A 5 3.56 13.24 -8.97
CA ILE A 5 2.24 13.66 -8.49
C ILE A 5 2.32 15.13 -8.03
N GLU A 6 3.30 15.48 -7.22
CA GLU A 6 3.45 16.81 -6.61
C GLU A 6 4.38 17.74 -7.41
N ILE A 7 5.41 17.17 -8.05
CA ILE A 7 6.43 17.93 -8.79
C ILE A 7 6.12 17.82 -10.28
N GLU A 8 6.15 18.97 -10.97
CA GLU A 8 5.93 19.02 -12.41
C GLU A 8 6.89 18.08 -13.16
N SER A 9 6.30 17.22 -13.99
CA SER A 9 6.98 16.12 -14.65
C SER A 9 6.38 15.85 -16.03
N ASP A 10 7.08 15.11 -16.87
CA ASP A 10 6.61 14.74 -18.22
C ASP A 10 5.31 13.92 -18.17
N ILE A 11 5.12 13.14 -17.10
CA ILE A 11 3.91 12.36 -16.84
C ILE A 11 3.43 12.71 -15.44
N MET A 12 2.18 13.13 -15.32
CA MET A 12 1.58 13.57 -14.05
C MET A 12 0.31 12.80 -13.74
N ALA A 13 0.07 12.52 -12.46
CA ALA A 13 -1.25 12.19 -11.95
C ALA A 13 -1.79 13.34 -11.11
N LYS A 14 -3.08 13.68 -11.31
CA LYS A 14 -3.80 14.71 -10.57
C LYS A 14 -5.21 14.22 -10.24
N ASN A 15 -5.93 14.96 -9.38
CA ASN A 15 -7.31 14.67 -9.00
C ASN A 15 -7.50 13.23 -8.50
N ILE A 16 -6.53 12.73 -7.73
CA ILE A 16 -6.48 11.33 -7.28
C ILE A 16 -7.54 11.09 -6.21
N GLN A 17 -8.39 10.09 -6.45
CA GLN A 17 -9.36 9.57 -5.49
C GLN A 17 -9.04 8.10 -5.24
N LEU A 18 -8.75 7.78 -3.98
CA LEU A 18 -8.45 6.43 -3.54
C LEU A 18 -9.70 5.79 -2.98
N HIS A 19 -10.08 4.64 -3.53
CA HIS A 19 -11.17 3.80 -3.06
C HIS A 19 -10.63 2.49 -2.50
N LEU A 20 -11.48 1.67 -1.90
CA LEU A 20 -11.06 0.42 -1.28
C LEU A 20 -10.55 -0.60 -2.32
N ASP A 21 -11.10 -0.60 -3.53
CA ASP A 21 -10.89 -1.61 -4.57
C ASP A 21 -10.32 -1.06 -5.88
N HIS A 22 -10.22 0.26 -6.01
CA HIS A 22 -9.69 0.93 -7.21
C HIS A 22 -9.19 2.34 -6.89
N SER A 23 -8.61 3.02 -7.87
CA SER A 23 -8.27 4.44 -7.80
C SER A 23 -8.70 5.15 -9.07
N GLU A 24 -9.29 6.34 -8.92
CA GLU A 24 -9.62 7.25 -10.03
C GLU A 24 -8.64 8.42 -10.03
N PHE A 25 -8.13 8.80 -11.18
CA PHE A 25 -7.24 9.94 -11.32
C PHE A 25 -7.13 10.41 -12.76
N ASP A 26 -6.67 11.65 -12.93
CA ASP A 26 -6.32 12.18 -14.25
C ASP A 26 -4.83 11.93 -14.49
N ILE A 27 -4.49 11.26 -15.60
CA ILE A 27 -3.12 11.10 -16.05
C ILE A 27 -2.86 11.99 -17.26
N SER A 28 -1.79 12.78 -17.21
CA SER A 28 -1.40 13.68 -18.30
C SER A 28 0.01 13.38 -18.81
N PHE A 29 0.16 13.31 -20.12
CA PHE A 29 1.42 13.13 -20.85
C PHE A 29 1.29 13.64 -22.30
N LYS A 30 2.39 14.04 -22.91
CA LYS A 30 2.43 14.57 -24.30
C LYS A 30 1.41 15.71 -24.56
N GLY A 31 1.06 16.48 -23.54
CA GLY A 31 0.07 17.56 -23.64
C GLY A 31 -1.40 17.14 -23.58
N ASN A 32 -1.70 15.84 -23.50
CA ASN A 32 -3.04 15.30 -23.33
C ASN A 32 -3.31 14.94 -21.87
N THR A 33 -4.57 14.93 -21.47
CA THR A 33 -5.02 14.48 -20.14
C THR A 33 -6.15 13.48 -20.31
N PHE A 34 -6.07 12.37 -19.59
CA PHE A 34 -7.03 11.28 -19.63
C PHE A 34 -7.50 10.98 -18.20
N HIS A 35 -8.80 10.87 -18.00
CA HIS A 35 -9.35 10.35 -16.77
C HIS A 35 -9.32 8.83 -16.82
N VAL A 36 -8.81 8.19 -15.78
CA VAL A 36 -8.64 6.74 -15.72
C VAL A 36 -9.20 6.17 -14.42
N ASN A 37 -9.77 4.98 -14.52
CA ASN A 37 -10.16 4.15 -13.39
C ASN A 37 -9.28 2.89 -13.40
N SER A 38 -8.38 2.79 -12.43
CA SER A 38 -7.37 1.72 -12.37
C SER A 38 -7.61 0.81 -11.17
N PRO A 39 -7.49 -0.51 -11.31
CA PRO A 39 -7.70 -1.46 -10.21
C PRO A 39 -6.58 -1.45 -9.16
N VAL A 40 -5.61 -0.56 -9.27
CA VAL A 40 -4.60 -0.38 -8.23
C VAL A 40 -5.14 0.45 -7.07
N ILE A 41 -4.69 0.14 -5.88
CA ILE A 41 -5.05 0.85 -4.65
C ILE A 41 -3.79 1.40 -3.96
N ALA A 42 -3.96 2.44 -3.14
CA ALA A 42 -2.92 3.19 -2.43
C ALA A 42 -2.03 4.08 -3.32
N MET A 43 -1.59 5.21 -2.74
CA MET A 43 -0.85 6.28 -3.43
C MET A 43 0.44 5.79 -4.10
N PHE A 44 1.20 4.90 -3.45
CA PHE A 44 2.45 4.42 -4.03
C PHE A 44 2.25 3.56 -5.29
N ASN A 45 1.08 2.93 -5.47
CA ASN A 45 0.76 2.23 -6.71
C ASN A 45 0.40 3.19 -7.85
N ILE A 46 -0.07 4.41 -7.56
CA ILE A 46 -0.20 5.46 -8.59
C ILE A 46 1.20 5.77 -9.18
N TYR A 47 2.23 5.90 -8.34
CA TYR A 47 3.61 6.06 -8.85
C TYR A 47 4.07 4.88 -9.71
N ASN A 48 3.70 3.64 -9.37
CA ASN A 48 4.00 2.46 -10.18
C ASN A 48 3.29 2.52 -11.55
N VAL A 49 2.04 2.99 -11.58
CA VAL A 49 1.29 3.21 -12.83
C VAL A 49 1.92 4.30 -13.68
N LEU A 50 2.37 5.40 -13.08
CA LEU A 50 3.09 6.45 -13.81
C LEU A 50 4.41 5.94 -14.42
N ALA A 51 5.13 5.08 -13.68
CA ALA A 51 6.32 4.42 -14.20
C ALA A 51 5.99 3.48 -15.38
N LEU A 52 4.94 2.66 -15.27
CA LEU A 52 4.43 1.82 -16.35
C LEU A 52 4.09 2.67 -17.59
N THR A 53 3.36 3.76 -17.40
CA THR A 53 3.05 4.72 -18.47
C THR A 53 4.31 5.20 -19.18
N GLY A 54 5.34 5.58 -18.42
CA GLY A 54 6.62 6.01 -18.98
C GLY A 54 7.30 4.94 -19.82
N VAL A 55 7.28 3.70 -19.37
CA VAL A 55 7.83 2.55 -20.14
C VAL A 55 7.05 2.35 -21.43
N LEU A 56 5.74 2.33 -21.40
CA LEU A 56 4.90 2.13 -22.59
C LEU A 56 5.10 3.24 -23.63
N ILE A 57 5.17 4.50 -23.17
CA ILE A 57 5.48 5.64 -24.07
C ILE A 57 6.88 5.48 -24.69
N ALA A 58 7.89 5.07 -23.92
CA ALA A 58 9.23 4.86 -24.42
C ALA A 58 9.34 3.70 -25.42
N MET A 59 8.45 2.71 -25.30
CA MET A 59 8.30 1.60 -26.26
C MET A 59 7.55 2.00 -27.54
N GLY A 60 6.99 3.22 -27.61
CA GLY A 60 6.26 3.71 -28.78
C GLY A 60 4.81 3.31 -28.84
N CYS A 61 4.21 2.88 -27.71
CA CYS A 61 2.77 2.61 -27.63
C CYS A 61 1.97 3.89 -27.87
N ASP A 62 0.83 3.77 -28.54
CA ASP A 62 -0.10 4.88 -28.70
C ASP A 62 -0.84 5.19 -27.40
N ASP A 63 -1.47 6.37 -27.31
CA ASP A 63 -2.12 6.83 -26.10
C ASP A 63 -3.25 5.90 -25.66
N LYS A 64 -3.98 5.31 -26.61
CA LYS A 64 -5.06 4.35 -26.31
C LYS A 64 -4.51 3.08 -25.65
N MET A 65 -3.44 2.51 -26.20
CA MET A 65 -2.78 1.32 -25.62
C MET A 65 -2.26 1.61 -24.20
N VAL A 66 -1.73 2.83 -23.97
CA VAL A 66 -1.26 3.26 -22.65
C VAL A 66 -2.42 3.30 -21.65
N ILE A 67 -3.53 3.93 -22.00
CA ILE A 67 -4.70 4.04 -21.13
C ILE A 67 -5.34 2.67 -20.89
N ASP A 68 -5.54 1.89 -21.93
CA ASP A 68 -6.07 0.52 -21.81
C ASP A 68 -5.21 -0.33 -20.84
N ALA A 69 -3.89 -0.18 -20.87
CA ALA A 69 -2.99 -0.91 -19.97
C ALA A 69 -3.12 -0.42 -18.51
N VAL A 70 -3.26 0.89 -18.29
CA VAL A 70 -3.45 1.47 -16.95
C VAL A 70 -4.76 1.04 -16.31
N GLU A 71 -5.84 0.99 -17.08
CA GLU A 71 -7.17 0.60 -16.60
C GLU A 71 -7.33 -0.91 -16.40
N ASN A 72 -6.50 -1.71 -17.07
CA ASN A 72 -6.57 -3.17 -17.02
C ASN A 72 -5.34 -3.81 -16.34
N VAL A 73 -4.51 -3.03 -15.65
CA VAL A 73 -3.37 -3.57 -14.91
C VAL A 73 -3.86 -4.55 -13.84
N LYS A 74 -3.24 -5.72 -13.80
CA LYS A 74 -3.62 -6.73 -12.80
C LYS A 74 -2.87 -6.46 -11.50
N PRO A 75 -3.57 -6.46 -10.35
CA PRO A 75 -2.92 -6.46 -9.05
C PRO A 75 -1.93 -7.61 -8.94
N ILE A 76 -0.82 -7.37 -8.24
CA ILE A 76 0.21 -8.38 -7.99
C ILE A 76 -0.10 -9.04 -6.66
N GLU A 77 -0.09 -10.37 -6.63
CA GLU A 77 -0.28 -11.17 -5.41
C GLU A 77 0.65 -10.70 -4.27
N GLY A 78 0.09 -10.48 -3.09
CA GLY A 78 0.81 -9.99 -1.93
C GLY A 78 1.31 -8.53 -2.03
N ARG A 79 0.80 -7.72 -2.97
CA ARG A 79 1.13 -6.29 -3.12
C ARG A 79 -0.15 -5.46 -3.11
N MET A 80 -0.54 -4.98 -1.93
CA MET A 80 -1.84 -4.33 -1.73
C MET A 80 -2.98 -5.17 -2.34
N GLU A 81 -2.90 -6.47 -2.17
CA GLU A 81 -3.87 -7.41 -2.71
C GLU A 81 -5.14 -7.35 -1.88
N LEU A 82 -6.23 -6.88 -2.48
CA LEU A 82 -7.55 -6.93 -1.87
C LEU A 82 -8.16 -8.30 -2.11
N ILE A 83 -8.33 -9.06 -1.03
CA ILE A 83 -8.99 -10.38 -1.08
C ILE A 83 -10.50 -10.17 -1.12
N GLN A 84 -11.12 -10.64 -2.19
CA GLN A 84 -12.57 -10.65 -2.32
C GLN A 84 -13.17 -11.68 -1.35
N THR A 85 -13.98 -11.21 -0.42
CA THR A 85 -14.68 -12.08 0.55
C THR A 85 -16.18 -11.81 0.51
N GLU A 86 -16.98 -12.80 0.91
CA GLU A 86 -18.42 -12.59 1.12
C GLU A 86 -18.74 -11.92 2.48
N GLN A 87 -17.70 -11.62 3.25
CA GLN A 87 -17.80 -11.01 4.57
C GLN A 87 -17.99 -9.49 4.48
N GLN A 88 -18.51 -8.89 5.55
CA GLN A 88 -18.68 -7.44 5.67
C GLN A 88 -17.40 -6.71 6.11
N PHE A 89 -16.24 -7.23 5.73
CA PHE A 89 -14.94 -6.61 5.96
C PHE A 89 -14.00 -6.87 4.77
N ALA A 90 -13.07 -5.96 4.57
CA ALA A 90 -12.01 -6.11 3.57
C ALA A 90 -10.78 -6.76 4.20
N VAL A 91 -10.07 -7.57 3.40
CA VAL A 91 -8.76 -8.13 3.76
C VAL A 91 -7.76 -7.66 2.73
N ILE A 92 -6.70 -6.99 3.18
CA ILE A 92 -5.61 -6.52 2.33
C ILE A 92 -4.33 -7.25 2.73
N ILE A 93 -3.62 -7.82 1.75
CA ILE A 93 -2.34 -8.50 1.95
C ILE A 93 -1.22 -7.68 1.30
N ASP A 94 -0.14 -7.45 2.05
CA ASP A 94 1.06 -6.81 1.51
C ASP A 94 2.35 -7.38 2.13
N TYR A 95 3.41 -7.46 1.33
CA TYR A 95 4.75 -7.89 1.75
C TYR A 95 5.60 -6.77 2.36
N CYS A 96 5.04 -5.99 3.26
CA CYS A 96 5.75 -4.93 3.95
C CYS A 96 7.04 -5.39 4.62
N GLN A 97 8.14 -4.66 4.38
CA GLN A 97 9.44 -4.93 5.01
C GLN A 97 10.07 -3.70 5.69
N HIS A 98 9.61 -2.51 5.37
CA HIS A 98 10.12 -1.24 5.89
C HIS A 98 9.00 -0.45 6.57
N ILE A 99 9.36 0.31 7.61
CA ILE A 99 8.38 1.07 8.40
C ILE A 99 7.57 2.06 7.54
N SER A 100 8.20 2.69 6.54
CA SER A 100 7.53 3.60 5.61
C SER A 100 6.43 2.92 4.78
N ASN A 101 6.60 1.63 4.46
CA ASN A 101 5.58 0.88 3.73
C ASN A 101 4.37 0.60 4.63
N TYR A 102 4.62 0.19 5.89
CA TYR A 102 3.54 0.01 6.87
C TYR A 102 2.78 1.33 7.09
N GLU A 103 3.49 2.45 7.22
CA GLU A 103 2.88 3.77 7.39
C GLU A 103 1.98 4.12 6.20
N ALA A 104 2.48 4.00 4.98
CA ALA A 104 1.72 4.28 3.77
C ALA A 104 0.45 3.41 3.63
N ILE A 105 0.53 2.13 4.03
CA ILE A 105 -0.63 1.22 4.03
C ILE A 105 -1.65 1.62 5.10
N PHE A 106 -1.20 1.90 6.32
CA PHE A 106 -2.10 2.27 7.40
C PHE A 106 -2.77 3.61 7.12
N GLU A 107 -2.04 4.60 6.58
CA GLU A 107 -2.61 5.88 6.13
C GLU A 107 -3.67 5.67 5.04
N TYR A 108 -3.38 4.82 4.05
CA TYR A 108 -4.36 4.49 3.02
C TYR A 108 -5.61 3.87 3.61
N VAL A 109 -5.49 2.82 4.43
CA VAL A 109 -6.63 2.13 5.04
C VAL A 109 -7.43 3.05 5.94
N ASP A 110 -6.77 3.90 6.74
CA ASP A 110 -7.44 4.89 7.58
C ASP A 110 -8.20 5.93 6.75
N GLY A 111 -7.62 6.38 5.65
CA GLY A 111 -8.24 7.30 4.71
C GLY A 111 -9.49 6.72 4.04
N VAL A 112 -9.42 5.49 3.51
CA VAL A 112 -10.56 4.89 2.80
C VAL A 112 -11.69 4.44 3.72
N ARG A 113 -11.41 4.10 5.01
CA ARG A 113 -12.46 3.79 5.99
C ARG A 113 -13.26 5.01 6.44
N GLN A 114 -12.73 6.22 6.27
CA GLN A 114 -13.41 7.49 6.62
C GLN A 114 -13.97 7.52 8.06
N GLY A 115 -13.24 6.93 9.01
CA GLY A 115 -13.67 6.83 10.40
C GLY A 115 -14.69 5.72 10.72
N HIS A 116 -15.10 4.94 9.73
CA HIS A 116 -16.01 3.81 9.94
C HIS A 116 -15.24 2.50 10.19
N GLY A 117 -15.85 1.62 10.99
CA GLY A 117 -15.28 0.28 11.28
C GLY A 117 -14.01 0.33 12.14
N ARG A 118 -13.28 -0.77 12.13
CA ARG A 118 -12.03 -0.97 12.88
C ARG A 118 -10.94 -1.46 11.94
N ILE A 119 -9.70 -1.04 12.20
CA ILE A 119 -8.50 -1.54 11.53
C ILE A 119 -7.84 -2.58 12.42
N ILE A 120 -7.76 -3.80 11.93
CA ILE A 120 -7.11 -4.93 12.60
C ILE A 120 -5.94 -5.36 11.73
N ALA A 121 -4.74 -5.45 12.30
CA ALA A 121 -3.58 -5.92 11.55
C ALA A 121 -2.98 -7.19 12.16
N VAL A 122 -2.57 -8.11 11.29
CA VAL A 122 -1.76 -9.27 11.63
C VAL A 122 -0.32 -8.92 11.30
N LEU A 123 0.53 -8.78 12.31
CA LEU A 123 1.89 -8.25 12.19
C LEU A 123 2.93 -9.20 12.74
N GLY A 124 4.07 -9.25 12.09
CA GLY A 124 5.26 -9.90 12.56
C GLY A 124 6.51 -9.10 12.21
N ALA A 125 7.66 -9.52 12.74
CA ALA A 125 8.94 -8.96 12.37
C ALA A 125 9.97 -10.06 12.17
N PRO A 126 10.95 -9.87 11.25
CA PRO A 126 11.97 -10.87 11.01
C PRO A 126 12.91 -11.04 12.22
N GLY A 127 13.34 -12.26 12.44
CA GLY A 127 14.36 -12.59 13.43
C GLY A 127 15.76 -12.17 12.98
N LYS A 128 16.64 -11.90 13.93
CA LYS A 128 18.07 -11.60 13.76
C LYS A 128 18.41 -10.47 12.77
N ARG A 129 17.44 -9.60 12.48
CA ARG A 129 17.64 -8.41 11.64
C ARG A 129 16.61 -7.34 11.96
N ASN A 130 16.94 -6.09 11.58
CA ASN A 130 16.06 -4.92 11.67
C ASN A 130 15.35 -4.77 13.03
N TYR A 131 16.09 -4.87 14.13
CA TYR A 131 15.55 -4.74 15.50
C TYR A 131 14.84 -3.41 15.75
N LYS A 132 15.22 -2.36 14.99
CA LYS A 132 14.59 -1.05 15.05
C LYS A 132 13.13 -1.11 14.59
N LEU A 133 12.85 -1.86 13.52
CA LEU A 133 11.50 -2.05 12.98
C LEU A 133 10.51 -2.53 14.05
N ARG A 134 10.90 -3.43 14.94
CA ARG A 134 10.02 -3.98 15.98
C ARG A 134 9.45 -2.88 16.90
N LYS A 135 10.30 -1.92 17.28
CA LYS A 135 9.89 -0.79 18.13
C LYS A 135 9.04 0.22 17.35
N GLU A 136 9.46 0.53 16.14
CA GLU A 136 8.77 1.47 15.26
C GLU A 136 7.40 0.95 14.87
N LEU A 137 7.27 -0.36 14.60
CA LEU A 137 6.01 -1.01 14.25
C LEU A 137 4.99 -0.93 15.39
N GLY A 138 5.42 -1.18 16.66
CA GLY A 138 4.55 -1.01 17.81
C GLY A 138 4.11 0.44 18.02
N GLN A 139 4.97 1.42 17.78
CA GLN A 139 4.62 2.84 17.85
C GLN A 139 3.66 3.25 16.74
N LEU A 140 3.90 2.79 15.52
CA LEU A 140 3.06 3.09 14.36
C LEU A 140 1.66 2.46 14.52
N ALA A 141 1.59 1.25 15.01
CA ALA A 141 0.33 0.55 15.27
C ALA A 141 -0.60 1.34 16.19
N ASN A 142 -0.08 1.99 17.24
CA ASN A 142 -0.88 2.82 18.14
C ASN A 142 -1.54 4.04 17.45
N ARG A 143 -1.04 4.47 16.31
CA ARG A 143 -1.57 5.65 15.60
C ARG A 143 -2.76 5.32 14.71
N TYR A 144 -2.80 4.11 14.16
CA TYR A 144 -3.73 3.76 13.09
C TYR A 144 -4.62 2.56 13.40
N LEU A 145 -4.19 1.66 14.28
CA LEU A 145 -4.84 0.36 14.47
C LEU A 145 -5.70 0.34 15.72
N ASP A 146 -6.83 -0.36 15.63
CA ASP A 146 -7.69 -0.63 16.78
C ASP A 146 -7.25 -1.92 17.49
N HIS A 147 -6.79 -2.93 16.72
CA HIS A 147 -6.31 -4.21 17.27
C HIS A 147 -5.09 -4.71 16.48
N VAL A 148 -4.24 -5.45 17.17
CA VAL A 148 -3.07 -6.12 16.57
C VAL A 148 -3.05 -7.58 16.97
N ILE A 149 -2.82 -8.45 15.98
CA ILE A 149 -2.48 -9.86 16.19
C ILE A 149 -0.99 -9.98 15.87
N LEU A 150 -0.19 -10.38 16.86
CA LEU A 150 1.24 -10.59 16.68
C LEU A 150 1.51 -12.07 16.33
N THR A 151 2.28 -12.29 15.27
CA THR A 151 2.57 -13.63 14.76
C THR A 151 4.01 -13.78 14.27
N GLN A 152 4.37 -14.98 13.92
CA GLN A 152 5.66 -15.32 13.32
C GLN A 152 5.77 -14.75 11.91
N LEU A 153 6.96 -14.19 11.62
CA LEU A 153 7.40 -13.79 10.28
C LEU A 153 8.91 -14.04 10.16
N ASP A 154 9.33 -15.08 9.42
CA ASP A 154 10.75 -15.39 9.15
C ASP A 154 11.65 -15.24 10.40
N ASP A 155 11.44 -16.07 11.41
CA ASP A 155 12.10 -15.96 12.74
C ASP A 155 13.63 -16.18 12.73
N ARG A 156 14.17 -16.83 11.71
CA ARG A 156 15.60 -17.13 11.55
C ARG A 156 16.22 -17.84 12.76
N GLY A 157 15.40 -18.60 13.49
CA GLY A 157 15.80 -19.29 14.74
C GLY A 157 15.96 -18.34 15.93
N GLU A 158 15.31 -17.16 15.93
CA GLU A 158 15.07 -16.35 17.12
C GLU A 158 13.72 -16.72 17.72
N ASP A 159 13.59 -16.66 19.04
CA ASP A 159 12.34 -16.96 19.71
C ASP A 159 11.23 -16.00 19.28
N VAL A 160 10.18 -16.52 18.65
CA VAL A 160 9.04 -15.75 18.14
C VAL A 160 8.36 -14.97 19.25
N TYR A 161 8.25 -15.56 20.45
CA TYR A 161 7.65 -14.89 21.59
C TYR A 161 8.44 -13.64 22.00
N GLU A 162 9.77 -13.70 22.02
CA GLU A 162 10.61 -12.54 22.34
C GLU A 162 10.56 -11.47 21.22
N ILE A 163 10.39 -11.87 19.94
CA ILE A 163 10.15 -10.93 18.84
C ILE A 163 8.84 -10.18 19.09
N CYS A 164 7.73 -10.91 19.29
CA CYS A 164 6.41 -10.35 19.55
C CYS A 164 6.41 -9.46 20.78
N LYS A 165 7.01 -9.89 21.88
CA LYS A 165 7.15 -9.14 23.12
C LYS A 165 7.90 -7.80 22.95
N THR A 166 8.86 -7.76 22.01
CA THR A 166 9.57 -6.50 21.69
C THR A 166 8.66 -5.50 21.00
N ILE A 167 7.77 -5.94 20.10
CA ILE A 167 6.73 -5.13 19.48
C ILE A 167 5.72 -4.69 20.53
N GLN A 168 5.20 -5.65 21.32
CA GLN A 168 4.20 -5.46 22.37
C GLN A 168 4.57 -4.38 23.38
N LYS A 169 5.83 -4.28 23.78
CA LYS A 169 6.33 -3.24 24.73
C LYS A 169 6.03 -1.81 24.28
N LYS A 170 5.69 -1.60 23.02
CA LYS A 170 5.38 -0.29 22.43
C LYS A 170 3.91 -0.14 22.06
N LEU A 171 3.11 -1.19 22.27
CA LEU A 171 1.66 -1.16 22.02
C LEU A 171 0.92 -0.69 23.27
N SER A 172 -0.06 0.17 23.06
CA SER A 172 -1.06 0.59 24.08
C SER A 172 -2.48 0.17 23.68
N ILE A 173 -2.64 -0.46 22.52
CA ILE A 173 -3.92 -0.98 22.00
C ILE A 173 -4.07 -2.47 22.30
N LEU A 174 -5.30 -2.99 22.13
CA LEU A 174 -5.61 -4.39 22.42
C LEU A 174 -4.83 -5.32 21.51
N ILE A 175 -4.16 -6.30 22.13
CA ILE A 175 -3.50 -7.43 21.45
C ILE A 175 -4.44 -8.63 21.58
N VAL A 176 -4.72 -9.27 20.46
CA VAL A 176 -5.55 -10.48 20.39
C VAL A 176 -4.65 -11.69 20.19
#